data_78b0dc940890111a5eb4de7fb02dc88c
#
_entry.id   78b0dc940890111a5eb4de7fb02dc88c
#
_cell.length_a   1.000
_cell.length_b   1.000
_cell.length_c   1.000
_cell.angle_alpha   90.00
_cell.angle_beta   90.00
_cell.angle_gamma   90.00
#
_symmetry.space_group_name_H-M   'P 1'
#
loop_
_entity.id
_entity.type
_entity.pdbx_description
1 polymer ?
#
loop_
_entity_poly.entity_id
_entity_poly.type
_entity_poly.pdbx_seq_one_letter_code
_entity_poly.pdbx_strand_id
1 'polypeptide(L)'
;HASRLKSDLRYSPTDALEPFVFPDVKGSEEEIRLTELGSSYDQARRDWMLAEDQGLTKLYRQYHDTGDTEPRIANMRHLHREIDLAVARAYGWDDLDLGHGYHEVPYLPENDRVRYTISEPARIEVLRRLAELNRQRYEEEVAQGLHGQVKPTAQQRTSKPARDQSPLDLGDLLNFDLEP
;
A
#
# COMPACT_ATOMS: atom_id res chain seq x y z
N HIS A 1 -1.65 -7.08 -8.29
CA HIS A 1 -0.83 -7.62 -9.38
C HIS A 1 -0.11 -6.49 -10.11
N ALA A 2 1.19 -6.28 -9.88
CA ALA A 2 1.98 -5.39 -10.70
C ALA A 2 2.59 -6.19 -11.85
N SER A 3 2.37 -5.75 -13.09
CA SER A 3 3.03 -6.34 -14.25
C SER A 3 4.49 -5.89 -14.31
N ARG A 4 5.39 -6.74 -14.84
CA ARG A 4 6.81 -6.40 -15.03
C ARG A 4 7.08 -6.05 -16.49
N LEU A 5 7.74 -4.90 -16.70
CA LEU A 5 8.34 -4.56 -17.98
C LEU A 5 9.86 -4.66 -17.83
N LYS A 6 10.50 -5.71 -18.37
CA LYS A 6 11.90 -6.09 -18.08
C LYS A 6 12.07 -6.37 -16.57
N SER A 7 13.01 -5.71 -15.89
CA SER A 7 13.27 -5.84 -14.45
C SER A 7 12.41 -4.90 -13.57
N ASP A 8 11.69 -3.95 -14.17
CA ASP A 8 10.98 -2.91 -13.42
C ASP A 8 9.53 -3.30 -13.13
N LEU A 9 9.07 -2.98 -11.92
CA LEU A 9 7.67 -3.11 -11.55
C LEU A 9 6.87 -2.00 -12.24
N ARG A 10 5.83 -2.40 -12.99
CA ARG A 10 4.91 -1.46 -13.61
C ARG A 10 3.63 -1.39 -12.79
N TYR A 11 3.29 -0.20 -12.34
CA TYR A 11 1.97 0.08 -11.78
C TYR A 11 0.97 0.29 -12.92
N SER A 12 -0.06 -0.56 -12.98
CA SER A 12 -1.20 -0.41 -13.88
C SER A 12 -2.43 -0.12 -13.02
N PRO A 13 -3.19 0.95 -13.29
CA PRO A 13 -4.43 1.21 -12.57
C PRO A 13 -5.39 0.03 -12.61
N THR A 14 -5.53 -0.62 -13.76
CA THR A 14 -6.41 -1.78 -13.95
C THR A 14 -5.98 -3.00 -13.15
N ASP A 15 -4.66 -3.22 -13.01
CA ASP A 15 -4.17 -4.42 -12.31
C ASP A 15 -3.99 -4.21 -10.80
N ALA A 16 -3.83 -2.97 -10.37
CA ALA A 16 -3.50 -2.66 -8.98
C ALA A 16 -4.59 -1.86 -8.24
N LEU A 17 -5.22 -0.89 -8.90
CA LEU A 17 -6.18 0.00 -8.24
C LEU A 17 -7.63 -0.51 -8.35
N GLU A 18 -8.05 -0.97 -9.52
CA GLU A 18 -9.43 -1.45 -9.72
C GLU A 18 -9.80 -2.66 -8.84
N PRO A 19 -8.92 -3.67 -8.66
CA PRO A 19 -9.21 -4.79 -7.77
C PRO A 19 -8.98 -4.47 -6.29
N PHE A 20 -8.46 -3.27 -5.93
CA PHE A 20 -8.17 -2.92 -4.56
C PHE A 20 -9.46 -2.64 -3.76
N VAL A 21 -9.60 -3.28 -2.61
CA VAL A 21 -10.77 -3.09 -1.73
C VAL A 21 -10.54 -1.87 -0.85
N PHE A 22 -11.11 -0.73 -1.25
CA PHE A 22 -11.13 0.47 -0.41
C PHE A 22 -12.15 0.34 0.72
N PRO A 23 -11.87 0.93 1.91
CA PRO A 23 -12.86 0.99 2.97
C PRO A 23 -14.02 1.92 2.56
N ASP A 24 -15.23 1.58 2.96
CA ASP A 24 -16.40 2.46 2.76
C ASP A 24 -16.47 3.48 3.90
N VAL A 25 -15.92 4.65 3.67
CA VAL A 25 -15.89 5.75 4.66
C VAL A 25 -16.80 6.92 4.28
N LYS A 26 -17.58 6.79 3.21
CA LYS A 26 -18.38 7.89 2.68
C LYS A 26 -19.39 8.40 3.71
N GLY A 27 -19.28 9.68 4.06
CA GLY A 27 -20.11 10.35 5.04
C GLY A 27 -19.79 10.02 6.50
N SER A 28 -18.69 9.32 6.76
CA SER A 28 -18.25 8.97 8.12
C SER A 28 -17.31 10.03 8.73
N GLU A 29 -17.09 9.93 10.04
CA GLU A 29 -16.09 10.74 10.74
C GLU A 29 -14.67 10.44 10.23
N GLU A 30 -14.41 9.19 9.82
CA GLU A 30 -13.14 8.77 9.25
C GLU A 30 -12.85 9.46 7.92
N GLU A 31 -13.85 9.70 7.07
CA GLU A 31 -13.67 10.47 5.82
C GLU A 31 -13.19 11.88 6.12
N ILE A 32 -13.84 12.57 7.08
CA ILE A 32 -13.46 13.92 7.49
C ILE A 32 -12.03 13.91 8.02
N ARG A 33 -11.73 13.01 8.97
CA ARG A 33 -10.41 12.89 9.59
C ARG A 33 -9.31 12.59 8.58
N LEU A 34 -9.52 11.65 7.67
CA LEU A 34 -8.55 11.31 6.62
C LEU A 34 -8.31 12.50 5.66
N THR A 35 -9.37 13.26 5.34
CA THR A 35 -9.27 14.45 4.51
C THR A 35 -8.43 15.54 5.19
N GLU A 36 -8.65 15.79 6.47
CA GLU A 36 -7.89 16.77 7.27
C GLU A 36 -6.43 16.36 7.42
N LEU A 37 -6.17 15.11 7.76
CA LEU A 37 -4.81 14.57 7.93
C LEU A 37 -4.05 14.59 6.61
N GLY A 38 -4.68 14.17 5.51
CA GLY A 38 -4.08 14.20 4.18
C GLY A 38 -3.73 15.62 3.74
N SER A 39 -4.63 16.58 3.97
CA SER A 39 -4.39 18.00 3.68
C SER A 39 -3.25 18.56 4.52
N SER A 40 -3.22 18.23 5.81
CA SER A 40 -2.16 18.67 6.73
C SER A 40 -0.79 18.09 6.35
N TYR A 41 -0.75 16.83 5.95
CA TYR A 41 0.47 16.18 5.48
C TYR A 41 0.99 16.80 4.17
N ASP A 42 0.10 17.05 3.21
CA ASP A 42 0.47 17.69 1.94
C ASP A 42 0.97 19.12 2.17
N GLN A 43 0.33 19.88 3.05
CA GLN A 43 0.78 21.22 3.40
C GLN A 43 2.15 21.19 4.07
N ALA A 44 2.37 20.35 5.10
CA ALA A 44 3.64 20.23 5.79
C ALA A 44 4.79 19.87 4.82
N ARG A 45 4.53 18.99 3.86
CA ARG A 45 5.46 18.63 2.79
C ARG A 45 5.82 19.82 1.90
N ARG A 46 4.81 20.57 1.45
CA ARG A 46 5.00 21.76 0.60
C ARG A 46 5.79 22.85 1.35
N ASP A 47 5.43 23.12 2.60
CA ASP A 47 6.07 24.14 3.42
C ASP A 47 7.55 23.84 3.62
N TRP A 48 7.88 22.55 3.88
CA TRP A 48 9.28 22.13 3.97
C TRP A 48 10.02 22.35 2.65
N MET A 49 9.43 21.90 1.53
CA MET A 49 10.05 22.01 0.21
C MET A 49 10.31 23.47 -0.19
N LEU A 50 9.37 24.36 0.10
CA LEU A 50 9.50 25.79 -0.19
C LEU A 50 10.54 26.45 0.72
N ALA A 51 10.55 26.14 2.02
CA ALA A 51 11.46 26.75 2.97
C ALA A 51 12.93 26.31 2.73
N GLU A 52 13.15 25.09 2.30
CA GLU A 52 14.49 24.54 2.05
C GLU A 52 14.95 24.70 0.59
N ASP A 53 14.07 25.15 -0.31
CA ASP A 53 14.30 25.16 -1.77
C ASP A 53 14.79 23.78 -2.28
N GLN A 54 14.11 22.71 -1.82
CA GLN A 54 14.49 21.32 -2.10
C GLN A 54 13.31 20.49 -2.59
N GLY A 55 13.64 19.46 -3.38
CA GLY A 55 12.66 18.52 -3.90
C GLY A 55 12.37 17.33 -2.98
N LEU A 56 11.37 16.52 -3.38
CA LEU A 56 10.89 15.35 -2.63
C LEU A 56 12.00 14.33 -2.28
N THR A 57 12.98 14.14 -3.15
CA THR A 57 14.06 13.17 -2.91
C THR A 57 14.86 13.54 -1.65
N LYS A 58 15.14 14.85 -1.44
CA LYS A 58 15.88 15.29 -0.28
C LYS A 58 15.02 15.27 0.99
N LEU A 59 13.74 15.65 0.85
CA LEU A 59 12.78 15.56 1.94
C LEU A 59 12.69 14.12 2.47
N TYR A 60 12.46 13.14 1.60
CA TYR A 60 12.30 11.75 2.04
C TYR A 60 13.61 11.10 2.48
N ARG A 61 14.75 11.59 2.06
CA ARG A 61 16.04 11.20 2.63
C ARG A 61 16.12 11.60 4.11
N GLN A 62 15.77 12.84 4.45
CA GLN A 62 15.68 13.28 5.84
C GLN A 62 14.58 12.57 6.62
N TYR A 63 13.42 12.37 6.00
CA TYR A 63 12.29 11.66 6.60
C TYR A 63 12.69 10.25 7.08
N HIS A 64 13.57 9.57 6.37
CA HIS A 64 14.05 8.23 6.73
C HIS A 64 15.38 8.22 7.48
N ASP A 65 15.99 9.37 7.73
CA ASP A 65 17.24 9.48 8.49
C ASP A 65 16.96 9.34 9.99
N THR A 66 17.57 8.33 10.62
CA THR A 66 17.44 8.09 12.06
C THR A 66 18.04 9.18 12.92
N GLY A 67 19.01 9.93 12.38
CA GLY A 67 19.68 11.05 13.06
C GLY A 67 18.99 12.40 12.86
N ASP A 68 17.99 12.49 11.99
CA ASP A 68 17.31 13.74 11.72
C ASP A 68 16.32 14.10 12.84
N THR A 69 16.58 15.25 13.49
CA THR A 69 15.77 15.78 14.60
C THR A 69 15.01 17.06 14.21
N GLU A 70 14.95 17.39 12.94
CA GLU A 70 14.27 18.59 12.44
C GLU A 70 12.76 18.53 12.78
N PRO A 71 12.21 19.53 13.48
CA PRO A 71 10.84 19.48 13.99
C PRO A 71 9.77 19.31 12.91
N ARG A 72 9.97 19.88 11.71
CA ARG A 72 9.01 19.73 10.59
C ARG A 72 9.02 18.30 10.04
N ILE A 73 10.17 17.64 10.00
CA ILE A 73 10.30 16.23 9.63
C ILE A 73 9.65 15.32 10.69
N ALA A 74 9.88 15.62 11.98
CA ALA A 74 9.21 14.91 13.07
C ALA A 74 7.68 15.07 13.00
N ASN A 75 7.16 16.26 12.68
CA ASN A 75 5.74 16.49 12.46
C ASN A 75 5.21 15.69 11.28
N MET A 76 5.94 15.60 10.17
CA MET A 76 5.54 14.78 9.03
C MET A 76 5.47 13.28 9.38
N ARG A 77 6.44 12.76 10.17
CA ARG A 77 6.40 11.38 10.68
C ARG A 77 5.16 11.15 11.55
N HIS A 78 4.84 12.12 12.41
CA HIS A 78 3.63 12.08 13.23
C HIS A 78 2.36 12.05 12.38
N LEU A 79 2.20 12.97 11.44
CA LEU A 79 1.05 13.02 10.55
C LEU A 79 0.87 11.74 9.73
N HIS A 80 1.97 11.17 9.23
CA HIS A 80 1.93 9.90 8.50
C HIS A 80 1.41 8.77 9.39
N ARG A 81 1.93 8.67 10.62
CA ARG A 81 1.43 7.69 11.60
C ARG A 81 -0.06 7.86 11.86
N GLU A 82 -0.54 9.11 12.02
CA GLU A 82 -1.97 9.38 12.25
C GLU A 82 -2.83 8.99 11.04
N ILE A 83 -2.32 9.19 9.81
CA ILE A 83 -2.98 8.73 8.58
C ILE A 83 -3.10 7.20 8.58
N ASP A 84 -2.01 6.48 8.84
CA ASP A 84 -2.02 5.01 8.84
C ASP A 84 -2.97 4.45 9.89
N LEU A 85 -3.02 5.05 11.10
CA LEU A 85 -3.96 4.68 12.15
C LEU A 85 -5.42 4.98 11.76
N ALA A 86 -5.67 6.11 11.10
CA ALA A 86 -7.00 6.45 10.62
C ALA A 86 -7.46 5.50 9.49
N VAL A 87 -6.54 5.11 8.60
CA VAL A 87 -6.82 4.10 7.57
C VAL A 87 -7.11 2.74 8.20
N ALA A 88 -6.33 2.31 9.20
CA ALA A 88 -6.61 1.06 9.90
C ALA A 88 -8.00 1.07 10.54
N ARG A 89 -8.40 2.17 11.21
CA ARG A 89 -9.76 2.34 11.74
C ARG A 89 -10.83 2.30 10.65
N ALA A 90 -10.59 2.93 9.51
CA ALA A 90 -11.52 2.91 8.38
C ALA A 90 -11.79 1.49 7.85
N TYR A 91 -10.86 0.56 8.02
CA TYR A 91 -11.06 -0.87 7.78
C TYR A 91 -11.64 -1.63 8.98
N GLY A 92 -11.86 -0.99 10.12
CA GLY A 92 -12.28 -1.66 11.37
C GLY A 92 -11.17 -2.49 12.01
N TRP A 93 -9.90 -2.13 11.82
CA TRP A 93 -8.72 -2.84 12.33
C TRP A 93 -8.11 -2.11 13.55
N ASP A 94 -8.95 -1.73 14.51
CA ASP A 94 -8.53 -1.05 15.75
C ASP A 94 -7.62 -1.92 16.64
N ASP A 95 -7.64 -3.22 16.42
CA ASP A 95 -6.84 -4.21 17.13
C ASP A 95 -5.40 -4.31 16.62
N LEU A 96 -5.09 -3.67 15.46
CA LEU A 96 -3.79 -3.80 14.82
C LEU A 96 -2.80 -2.75 15.32
N ASP A 97 -1.77 -3.21 16.06
CA ASP A 97 -0.61 -2.37 16.34
C ASP A 97 0.29 -2.28 15.10
N LEU A 98 0.38 -1.11 14.52
CA LEU A 98 1.20 -0.86 13.33
C LEU A 98 2.70 -0.77 13.62
N GLY A 99 3.09 -0.53 14.89
CA GLY A 99 4.49 -0.54 15.32
C GLY A 99 5.39 0.42 14.54
N HIS A 100 4.92 1.68 14.33
CA HIS A 100 5.69 2.68 13.58
C HIS A 100 7.06 2.94 14.21
N GLY A 101 8.08 2.97 13.37
CA GLY A 101 9.45 3.22 13.79
C GLY A 101 10.41 3.13 12.62
N TYR A 102 11.69 3.10 12.95
CA TYR A 102 12.73 2.82 11.97
C TYR A 102 12.94 1.31 11.87
N HIS A 103 12.61 0.77 10.70
CA HIS A 103 12.72 -0.66 10.43
C HIS A 103 13.64 -0.90 9.24
N GLU A 104 14.34 -2.04 9.27
CA GLU A 104 15.09 -2.52 8.14
C GLU A 104 14.15 -3.17 7.12
N VAL A 105 14.26 -2.78 5.86
CA VAL A 105 13.44 -3.25 4.75
C VAL A 105 14.33 -4.07 3.81
N PRO A 106 14.39 -5.41 3.92
CA PRO A 106 15.42 -6.26 3.29
C PRO A 106 15.44 -6.22 1.77
N TYR A 107 14.31 -5.95 1.13
CA TYR A 107 14.19 -5.91 -0.33
C TYR A 107 14.63 -4.57 -0.96
N LEU A 108 15.04 -3.59 -0.15
CA LEU A 108 15.63 -2.34 -0.63
C LEU A 108 17.16 -2.45 -0.72
N PRO A 109 17.81 -1.61 -1.56
CA PRO A 109 19.26 -1.52 -1.61
C PRO A 109 19.87 -1.27 -0.22
N GLU A 110 21.03 -1.85 0.05
CA GLU A 110 21.68 -1.85 1.37
C GLU A 110 21.83 -0.46 1.99
N ASN A 111 22.20 0.52 1.17
CA ASN A 111 22.35 1.92 1.59
C ASN A 111 21.02 2.66 1.81
N ASP A 112 19.88 2.01 1.60
CA ASP A 112 18.55 2.61 1.65
C ASP A 112 17.53 1.73 2.39
N ARG A 113 18.01 0.73 3.18
CA ARG A 113 17.16 -0.25 3.84
C ARG A 113 16.43 0.28 5.05
N VAL A 114 17.04 1.19 5.83
CA VAL A 114 16.40 1.71 7.04
C VAL A 114 15.33 2.73 6.65
N ARG A 115 14.09 2.45 7.06
CA ARG A 115 12.93 3.29 6.75
C ARG A 115 12.11 3.57 7.99
N TYR A 116 11.63 4.82 8.12
CA TYR A 116 10.54 5.11 9.04
C TYR A 116 9.25 4.62 8.42
N THR A 117 8.66 3.57 8.98
CA THR A 117 7.48 2.88 8.43
C THR A 117 6.81 2.01 9.50
N ILE A 118 5.76 1.28 9.15
CA ILE A 118 5.15 0.26 10.00
C ILE A 118 6.08 -0.95 10.15
N SER A 119 5.91 -1.70 11.22
CA SER A 119 6.70 -2.91 11.48
C SER A 119 6.43 -4.01 10.44
N GLU A 120 7.40 -4.89 10.22
CA GLU A 120 7.24 -6.01 9.28
C GLU A 120 6.10 -6.96 9.67
N PRO A 121 5.89 -7.33 10.95
CA PRO A 121 4.71 -8.10 11.35
C PRO A 121 3.39 -7.39 11.03
N ALA A 122 3.31 -6.07 11.25
CA ALA A 122 2.13 -5.29 10.92
C ALA A 122 1.88 -5.26 9.41
N ARG A 123 2.95 -5.10 8.60
CA ARG A 123 2.86 -5.12 7.14
C ARG A 123 2.30 -6.45 6.63
N ILE A 124 2.80 -7.56 7.15
CA ILE A 124 2.32 -8.91 6.80
C ILE A 124 0.84 -9.06 7.17
N GLU A 125 0.45 -8.64 8.37
CA GLU A 125 -0.94 -8.74 8.82
C GLU A 125 -1.90 -7.86 8.01
N VAL A 126 -1.49 -6.63 7.64
CA VAL A 126 -2.24 -5.76 6.73
C VAL A 126 -2.46 -6.46 5.38
N LEU A 127 -1.41 -7.02 4.79
CA LEU A 127 -1.51 -7.73 3.51
C LEU A 127 -2.42 -8.96 3.60
N ARG A 128 -2.34 -9.72 4.70
CA ARG A 128 -3.21 -10.87 4.94
C ARG A 128 -4.68 -10.46 5.02
N ARG A 129 -4.99 -9.39 5.77
CA ARG A 129 -6.36 -8.87 5.90
C ARG A 129 -6.90 -8.32 4.57
N LEU A 130 -6.09 -7.59 3.81
CA LEU A 130 -6.46 -7.10 2.48
C LEU A 130 -6.73 -8.24 1.50
N ALA A 131 -5.90 -9.28 1.51
CA ALA A 131 -6.10 -10.45 0.66
C ALA A 131 -7.41 -11.18 1.00
N GLU A 132 -7.73 -11.31 2.30
CA GLU A 132 -8.99 -11.89 2.75
C GLU A 132 -10.21 -11.07 2.32
N LEU A 133 -10.18 -9.74 2.49
CA LEU A 133 -11.24 -8.84 2.02
C LEU A 133 -11.43 -8.93 0.50
N ASN A 134 -10.34 -8.99 -0.26
CA ASN A 134 -10.40 -9.11 -1.70
C ASN A 134 -11.02 -10.45 -2.14
N ARG A 135 -10.71 -11.54 -1.42
CA ARG A 135 -11.32 -12.86 -1.66
C ARG A 135 -12.82 -12.82 -1.39
N GLN A 136 -13.24 -12.25 -0.26
CA GLN A 136 -14.66 -12.14 0.11
C GLN A 136 -15.42 -11.32 -0.93
N ARG A 137 -14.90 -10.18 -1.34
CA ARG A 137 -15.50 -9.34 -2.38
C ARG A 137 -15.64 -10.09 -3.72
N TYR A 138 -14.59 -10.79 -4.12
CA TYR A 138 -14.63 -11.59 -5.33
C TYR A 138 -15.72 -12.68 -5.28
N GLU A 139 -15.86 -13.39 -4.15
CA GLU A 139 -16.90 -14.40 -3.95
C GLU A 139 -18.32 -13.79 -4.01
N GLU A 140 -18.51 -12.61 -3.43
CA GLU A 140 -19.77 -11.87 -3.51
C GLU A 140 -20.11 -11.46 -4.95
N GLU A 141 -19.15 -10.93 -5.70
CA GLU A 141 -19.29 -10.55 -7.10
C GLU A 141 -19.62 -11.76 -7.99
N VAL A 142 -18.98 -12.90 -7.73
CA VAL A 142 -19.30 -14.17 -8.42
C VAL A 142 -20.74 -14.62 -8.10
N ALA A 143 -21.14 -14.55 -6.84
CA ALA A 143 -22.52 -14.91 -6.42
C ALA A 143 -23.58 -14.00 -7.05
N GLN A 144 -23.23 -12.73 -7.31
CA GLN A 144 -24.07 -11.76 -8.01
C GLN A 144 -24.03 -11.91 -9.55
N GLY A 145 -23.21 -12.80 -10.08
CA GLY A 145 -23.07 -13.05 -11.52
C GLY A 145 -22.30 -11.96 -12.27
N LEU A 146 -21.56 -11.11 -11.57
CA LEU A 146 -20.83 -9.98 -12.17
C LEU A 146 -19.61 -10.43 -12.98
N HIS A 147 -19.04 -11.61 -12.68
CA HIS A 147 -17.92 -12.22 -13.41
C HIS A 147 -18.34 -13.14 -14.58
N GLY A 148 -19.61 -13.22 -14.92
CA GLY A 148 -20.19 -14.23 -15.81
C GLY A 148 -20.40 -13.83 -17.28
N GLN A 149 -20.00 -12.65 -17.77
CA GLN A 149 -20.25 -12.26 -19.16
C GLN A 149 -19.13 -11.42 -19.81
N VAL A 150 -17.91 -11.92 -19.82
CA VAL A 150 -16.99 -11.49 -20.87
C VAL A 150 -17.29 -12.34 -22.11
N LYS A 151 -18.15 -11.84 -23.02
CA LYS A 151 -18.26 -12.42 -24.37
C LYS A 151 -16.87 -12.33 -25.01
N PRO A 152 -16.29 -13.44 -25.51
CA PRO A 152 -15.02 -13.37 -26.21
C PRO A 152 -15.20 -12.53 -27.46
N THR A 153 -14.56 -11.36 -27.51
CA THR A 153 -14.40 -10.59 -28.75
C THR A 153 -13.63 -11.46 -29.74
N ALA A 154 -14.16 -11.60 -30.96
CA ALA A 154 -13.71 -12.54 -31.99
C ALA A 154 -12.32 -12.27 -32.59
N GLN A 155 -11.38 -11.68 -31.85
CA GLN A 155 -10.05 -11.30 -32.32
C GLN A 155 -8.87 -11.86 -31.51
N GLN A 156 -9.09 -12.85 -30.62
CA GLN A 156 -7.98 -13.58 -29.98
C GLN A 156 -7.89 -15.03 -30.48
N ARG A 157 -7.69 -15.19 -31.77
CA ARG A 157 -7.10 -16.45 -32.29
C ARG A 157 -5.60 -16.26 -32.38
N THR A 158 -4.89 -17.09 -31.63
CA THR A 158 -3.44 -17.31 -31.52
C THR A 158 -2.74 -16.63 -30.35
N SER A 159 -2.95 -17.14 -29.15
CA SER A 159 -1.91 -17.15 -28.10
C SER A 159 -2.26 -18.18 -27.04
N LYS A 160 -1.25 -18.88 -26.54
CA LYS A 160 -1.19 -19.99 -25.60
C LYS A 160 -2.27 -20.00 -24.51
N PRO A 161 -2.62 -21.17 -23.96
CA PRO A 161 -3.67 -21.29 -22.95
C PRO A 161 -3.33 -20.45 -21.73
N ALA A 162 -4.31 -19.64 -21.30
CA ALA A 162 -4.26 -18.86 -20.09
C ALA A 162 -4.06 -19.80 -18.89
N ARG A 163 -3.11 -19.46 -18.04
CA ARG A 163 -2.88 -20.10 -16.76
C ARG A 163 -4.14 -19.88 -15.92
N ASP A 164 -4.67 -20.97 -15.43
CA ASP A 164 -5.79 -21.05 -14.50
C ASP A 164 -5.64 -20.00 -13.38
N GLN A 165 -6.64 -19.11 -13.25
CA GLN A 165 -6.68 -18.11 -12.18
C GLN A 165 -7.28 -18.76 -10.94
N SER A 166 -6.53 -19.69 -10.35
CA SER A 166 -6.82 -20.13 -8.99
C SER A 166 -6.55 -18.99 -8.00
N PRO A 167 -7.32 -18.87 -6.90
CA PRO A 167 -7.06 -17.91 -5.85
C PRO A 167 -5.60 -18.03 -5.39
N LEU A 168 -4.94 -16.89 -5.20
CA LEU A 168 -3.57 -16.84 -4.71
C LEU A 168 -3.43 -17.69 -3.44
N ASP A 169 -2.64 -18.77 -3.53
CA ASP A 169 -2.22 -19.51 -2.36
C ASP A 169 -1.31 -18.59 -1.53
N LEU A 170 -1.76 -18.25 -0.33
CA LEU A 170 -1.01 -17.44 0.64
C LEU A 170 0.35 -18.06 1.00
N GLY A 171 0.54 -19.36 0.73
CA GLY A 171 1.80 -20.05 0.93
C GLY A 171 2.93 -19.50 0.06
N ASP A 172 2.63 -19.09 -1.18
CA ASP A 172 3.64 -18.54 -2.10
C ASP A 172 4.05 -17.09 -1.77
N LEU A 173 3.27 -16.37 -0.98
CA LEU A 173 3.61 -15.01 -0.54
C LEU A 173 4.45 -15.00 0.75
N LEU A 174 4.46 -16.10 1.50
CA LEU A 174 5.16 -16.23 2.78
C LEU A 174 6.50 -16.97 2.66
N ASN A 175 6.74 -17.67 1.57
CA ASN A 175 8.00 -18.35 1.31
C ASN A 175 8.94 -17.45 0.49
N PHE A 176 9.47 -16.40 1.11
CA PHE A 176 10.76 -15.87 0.73
C PHE A 176 11.81 -16.69 1.47
N ASP A 177 12.30 -17.73 0.80
CA ASP A 177 13.47 -18.47 1.26
C ASP A 177 14.63 -17.48 1.39
N LEU A 178 14.99 -17.22 2.64
CA LEU A 178 16.28 -16.68 3.02
C LEU A 178 17.30 -17.81 2.87
N GLU A 179 17.81 -18.00 1.67
CA GLU A 179 19.05 -18.75 1.53
C GLU A 179 20.26 -17.85 1.87
N PRO A 180 21.28 -18.40 2.54
CA PRO A 180 22.35 -17.67 3.21
C PRO A 180 23.32 -16.93 2.28
#